data_cbea5c4d53cc23bb7bd581c118d9ebcc
#
_entry.id   cbea5c4d53cc23bb7bd581c118d9ebcc
#
_cell.length_a   1.000
_cell.length_b   1.000
_cell.length_c   1.000
_cell.angle_alpha   90.00
_cell.angle_beta   90.00
_cell.angle_gamma   90.00
#
_symmetry.space_group_name_H-M   'P 1'
#
loop_
_entity.id
_entity.type
_entity.pdbx_description
1 polymer ?
#
loop_
_entity_poly.entity_id
_entity_poly.type
_entity_poly.pdbx_seq_one_letter_code
_entity_poly.pdbx_strand_id
1 'polypeptide(L)'
;MIQANASELEPNRIPKDSRFLLHVDVQKAIQSQNGKTFERLWINPLLEGYGGNISPSVDWNSSVIGGITFFGKGVYTNFQDQVFIFKPLSTNWLVKLRKELKITQPPGQSVRFSKGEYKVVLTPKVIYVSRNAQHLNDALKGSGGEVSLLKRVKFPKDSYLDIVMDEQFREMLDLPFADSLTKDVKRLCFSLSEPKQCLVDMNFDLKASADPKTFAKQTSRTLRWLSFTDPSWGEILKSARVDSSEQCVMVQGQIESTGNEVSPAYYSLLEILFGVSDKEH
;
A
#
# COMPACT_ATOMS: atom_id res chain seq x y z
N MET A 1 13.43 23.62 12.17
CA MET A 1 13.45 22.95 10.85
C MET A 1 12.14 22.19 10.74
N ILE A 2 11.23 22.62 9.86
CA ILE A 2 9.98 21.93 9.57
C ILE A 2 10.40 20.72 8.73
N GLN A 3 10.45 19.52 9.34
CA GLN A 3 10.44 18.29 8.57
C GLN A 3 9.11 18.28 7.80
N ALA A 4 9.17 18.60 6.51
CA ALA A 4 8.05 18.33 5.63
C ALA A 4 7.74 16.84 5.77
N ASN A 5 6.48 16.51 6.11
CA ASN A 5 6.01 15.14 6.23
C ASN A 5 6.36 14.40 4.92
N ALA A 6 7.43 13.62 4.97
CA ALA A 6 7.97 12.95 3.79
C ALA A 6 7.03 11.90 3.23
N SER A 7 5.98 11.55 3.98
CA SER A 7 5.12 10.40 3.73
C SER A 7 3.69 10.75 3.31
N GLU A 8 3.30 12.03 3.21
CA GLU A 8 1.92 12.35 2.84
C GLU A 8 1.57 11.88 1.43
N LEU A 9 0.48 11.12 1.34
CA LEU A 9 -0.16 10.78 0.08
C LEU A 9 -0.56 12.06 -0.67
N GLU A 10 -0.18 12.18 -1.94
CA GLU A 10 -0.57 13.29 -2.82
C GLU A 10 -1.71 12.84 -3.77
N PRO A 11 -2.99 12.92 -3.38
CA PRO A 11 -4.12 12.37 -4.16
C PRO A 11 -4.24 12.94 -5.57
N ASN A 12 -3.82 14.20 -5.76
CA ASN A 12 -3.85 14.89 -7.04
C ASN A 12 -2.91 14.29 -8.10
N ARG A 13 -1.99 13.41 -7.70
CA ARG A 13 -1.07 12.70 -8.60
C ARG A 13 -1.60 11.33 -9.04
N ILE A 14 -2.73 10.90 -8.50
CA ILE A 14 -3.35 9.63 -8.84
C ILE A 14 -4.33 9.84 -9.98
N PRO A 15 -4.22 9.13 -11.11
CA PRO A 15 -5.19 9.21 -12.20
C PRO A 15 -6.60 8.85 -11.73
N LYS A 16 -7.62 9.51 -12.31
CA LYS A 16 -9.04 9.32 -11.93
C LYS A 16 -9.54 7.89 -12.11
N ASP A 17 -9.00 7.19 -13.08
CA ASP A 17 -9.35 5.84 -13.48
C ASP A 17 -8.47 4.77 -12.83
N SER A 18 -7.71 5.14 -11.79
CA SER A 18 -6.99 4.18 -10.96
C SER A 18 -7.98 3.27 -10.24
N ARG A 19 -7.72 1.96 -10.28
CA ARG A 19 -8.55 0.93 -9.68
C ARG A 19 -8.02 0.45 -8.33
N PHE A 20 -6.75 0.69 -8.06
CA PHE A 20 -6.14 0.46 -6.76
C PHE A 20 -5.08 1.53 -6.45
N LEU A 21 -4.83 1.68 -5.17
CA LEU A 21 -3.76 2.48 -4.58
C LEU A 21 -3.19 1.73 -3.40
N LEU A 22 -1.87 1.73 -3.28
CA LEU A 22 -1.16 1.37 -2.06
C LEU A 22 -0.21 2.50 -1.69
N HIS A 23 -0.22 2.86 -0.42
CA HIS A 23 0.67 3.87 0.14
C HIS A 23 1.38 3.32 1.39
N VAL A 24 2.69 3.52 1.47
CA VAL A 24 3.53 3.13 2.61
C VAL A 24 4.25 4.36 3.14
N ASP A 25 4.03 4.66 4.40
CA ASP A 25 4.86 5.54 5.19
C ASP A 25 6.04 4.72 5.75
N VAL A 26 7.15 4.73 5.03
CA VAL A 26 8.33 3.92 5.36
C VAL A 26 8.88 4.31 6.74
N GLN A 27 8.82 5.59 7.10
CA GLN A 27 9.36 6.04 8.39
C GLN A 27 8.51 5.56 9.57
N LYS A 28 7.20 5.52 9.44
CA LYS A 28 6.33 4.92 10.46
C LYS A 28 6.51 3.40 10.52
N ALA A 29 6.64 2.73 9.37
CA ALA A 29 6.87 1.30 9.31
C ALA A 29 8.13 0.90 10.11
N ILE A 30 9.26 1.52 9.85
CA ILE A 30 10.54 1.18 10.55
C ILE A 30 10.54 1.53 12.03
N GLN A 31 9.63 2.39 12.49
CA GLN A 31 9.48 2.75 13.91
C GLN A 31 8.62 1.74 14.69
N SER A 32 7.91 0.87 14.02
CA SER A 32 7.04 -0.14 14.63
C SER A 32 7.69 -1.52 14.59
N GLN A 33 7.30 -2.40 15.52
CA GLN A 33 7.84 -3.75 15.61
C GLN A 33 7.45 -4.59 14.38
N ASN A 34 6.16 -4.62 14.07
CA ASN A 34 5.65 -5.38 12.92
C ASN A 34 6.05 -4.72 11.60
N GLY A 35 6.10 -3.40 11.54
CA GLY A 35 6.54 -2.68 10.36
C GLY A 35 8.00 -2.91 10.00
N LYS A 36 8.90 -3.21 10.96
CA LYS A 36 10.27 -3.67 10.68
C LYS A 36 10.30 -4.99 9.93
N THR A 37 9.38 -5.90 10.24
CA THR A 37 9.23 -7.15 9.48
C THR A 37 8.76 -6.86 8.06
N PHE A 38 7.79 -5.95 7.89
CA PHE A 38 7.35 -5.50 6.57
C PHE A 38 8.47 -4.81 5.79
N GLU A 39 9.28 -3.98 6.46
CA GLU A 39 10.48 -3.38 5.89
C GLU A 39 11.43 -4.44 5.31
N ARG A 40 11.78 -5.43 6.11
CA ARG A 40 12.70 -6.50 5.72
C ARG A 40 12.15 -7.36 4.59
N LEU A 41 10.90 -7.77 4.68
CA LEU A 41 10.31 -8.74 3.75
C LEU A 41 9.81 -8.10 2.43
N TRP A 42 9.43 -6.83 2.44
CA TRP A 42 8.83 -6.22 1.27
C TRP A 42 9.45 -4.87 0.88
N ILE A 43 9.60 -3.91 1.82
CA ILE A 43 10.06 -2.55 1.48
C ILE A 43 11.46 -2.59 0.89
N ASN A 44 12.43 -3.15 1.59
CA ASN A 44 13.82 -3.17 1.14
C ASN A 44 14.00 -4.01 -0.14
N PRO A 45 13.48 -5.24 -0.27
CA PRO A 45 13.55 -5.99 -1.53
C PRO A 45 12.94 -5.24 -2.71
N LEU A 46 11.80 -4.55 -2.52
CA LEU A 46 11.20 -3.73 -3.56
C LEU A 46 12.13 -2.59 -3.99
N LEU A 47 12.66 -1.84 -3.02
CA LEU A 47 13.54 -0.69 -3.27
C LEU A 47 14.84 -1.12 -3.94
N GLU A 48 15.47 -2.19 -3.47
CA GLU A 48 16.70 -2.75 -4.04
C GLU A 48 16.46 -3.25 -5.46
N GLY A 49 15.33 -3.92 -5.72
CA GLY A 49 14.96 -4.37 -7.04
C GLY A 49 14.82 -3.23 -8.05
N TYR A 50 14.14 -2.14 -7.68
CA TYR A 50 14.07 -0.95 -8.54
C TYR A 50 15.40 -0.21 -8.62
N GLY A 51 16.10 -0.07 -7.51
CA GLY A 51 17.39 0.59 -7.41
C GLY A 51 18.46 -0.07 -8.26
N GLY A 52 18.60 -1.39 -8.16
CA GLY A 52 19.52 -2.18 -8.97
C GLY A 52 19.30 -2.01 -10.47
N ASN A 53 18.05 -1.86 -10.88
CA ASN A 53 17.72 -1.64 -12.28
C ASN A 53 17.94 -0.19 -12.76
N ILE A 54 17.71 0.81 -11.89
CA ILE A 54 17.77 2.23 -12.25
C ILE A 54 19.18 2.79 -12.03
N SER A 55 19.78 2.54 -10.85
CA SER A 55 21.08 3.08 -10.44
C SER A 55 21.70 2.20 -9.34
N PRO A 56 22.47 1.17 -9.72
CA PRO A 56 23.02 0.20 -8.77
C PRO A 56 24.09 0.79 -7.82
N SER A 57 24.66 1.97 -8.13
CA SER A 57 25.66 2.63 -7.31
C SER A 57 25.09 3.57 -6.26
N VAL A 58 23.77 3.69 -6.16
CA VAL A 58 23.08 4.52 -5.16
C VAL A 58 22.25 3.63 -4.27
N ASP A 59 22.31 3.83 -2.96
CA ASP A 59 21.54 3.05 -2.00
C ASP A 59 20.04 3.31 -2.19
N TRP A 60 19.29 2.23 -2.35
CA TRP A 60 17.84 2.21 -2.39
C TRP A 60 17.33 1.34 -1.26
N ASN A 61 17.03 1.94 -0.13
CA ASN A 61 16.51 1.25 1.05
C ASN A 61 15.65 2.20 1.90
N SER A 62 15.10 1.70 2.96
CA SER A 62 14.26 2.42 3.91
C SER A 62 14.95 3.59 4.62
N SER A 63 16.29 3.60 4.68
CA SER A 63 17.04 4.71 5.30
C SER A 63 17.08 5.97 4.41
N VAL A 64 16.78 5.86 3.13
CA VAL A 64 16.82 6.96 2.15
C VAL A 64 15.48 7.27 1.50
N ILE A 65 14.56 6.31 1.47
CA ILE A 65 13.20 6.48 0.95
C ILE A 65 12.23 6.58 2.12
N GLY A 66 11.48 7.67 2.20
CA GLY A 66 10.53 7.95 3.27
C GLY A 66 9.09 7.55 2.95
N GLY A 67 8.75 7.42 1.68
CA GLY A 67 7.40 7.03 1.25
C GLY A 67 7.40 6.31 -0.08
N ILE A 68 6.49 5.35 -0.19
CA ILE A 68 6.24 4.58 -1.41
C ILE A 68 4.75 4.67 -1.70
N THR A 69 4.39 5.05 -2.92
CA THR A 69 3.01 4.99 -3.38
C THR A 69 2.99 4.28 -4.71
N PHE A 70 2.12 3.31 -4.88
CA PHE A 70 1.88 2.78 -6.20
C PHE A 70 0.39 2.60 -6.49
N PHE A 71 0.03 2.72 -7.74
CA PHE A 71 -1.33 2.65 -8.22
C PHE A 71 -1.36 2.17 -9.67
N GLY A 72 -2.52 1.74 -10.12
CA GLY A 72 -2.70 1.28 -11.48
C GLY A 72 -4.16 1.14 -11.90
N LYS A 73 -4.34 0.86 -13.19
CA LYS A 73 -5.64 0.62 -13.83
C LYS A 73 -5.93 -0.87 -14.01
N GLY A 74 -4.89 -1.69 -14.00
CA GLY A 74 -4.95 -3.14 -14.15
C GLY A 74 -5.19 -3.88 -12.85
N VAL A 75 -4.88 -5.17 -12.84
CA VAL A 75 -4.94 -6.02 -11.64
C VAL A 75 -3.79 -5.66 -10.70
N TYR A 76 -4.03 -5.62 -9.41
CA TYR A 76 -3.05 -5.28 -8.37
C TYR A 76 -1.75 -6.08 -8.47
N THR A 77 -1.82 -7.36 -8.84
CA THR A 77 -0.66 -8.24 -8.99
C THR A 77 0.09 -8.07 -10.31
N ASN A 78 -0.45 -7.30 -11.26
CA ASN A 78 0.21 -7.04 -12.55
C ASN A 78 1.10 -5.81 -12.48
N PHE A 79 2.36 -5.98 -12.08
CA PHE A 79 3.36 -4.90 -11.97
C PHE A 79 3.67 -4.18 -13.31
N GLN A 80 3.25 -4.68 -14.46
CA GLN A 80 3.50 -4.03 -15.75
C GLN A 80 2.66 -2.75 -15.94
N ASP A 81 1.47 -2.71 -15.34
CA ASP A 81 0.51 -1.62 -15.48
C ASP A 81 0.50 -0.65 -14.30
N GLN A 82 1.54 -0.69 -13.47
CA GLN A 82 1.64 0.13 -12.27
C GLN A 82 2.57 1.32 -12.42
N VAL A 83 2.26 2.37 -11.68
CA VAL A 83 3.15 3.52 -11.49
C VAL A 83 3.57 3.56 -10.03
N PHE A 84 4.87 3.52 -9.80
CA PHE A 84 5.48 3.70 -8.49
C PHE A 84 5.95 5.14 -8.32
N ILE A 85 5.72 5.68 -7.14
CA ILE A 85 6.25 6.98 -6.71
C ILE A 85 7.10 6.72 -5.46
N PHE A 86 8.39 6.97 -5.57
CA PHE A 86 9.30 6.93 -4.45
C PHE A 86 9.59 8.35 -3.97
N LYS A 87 9.38 8.60 -2.68
CA LYS A 87 9.62 9.90 -2.04
C LYS A 87 10.85 9.81 -1.14
N PRO A 88 12.00 10.35 -1.55
CA PRO A 88 13.21 10.35 -0.74
C PRO A 88 13.05 11.20 0.52
N LEU A 89 13.75 10.81 1.58
CA LEU A 89 13.85 11.57 2.84
C LEU A 89 14.62 12.88 2.66
N SER A 90 15.54 12.92 1.68
CA SER A 90 16.44 14.04 1.49
C SER A 90 16.59 14.41 0.01
N THR A 91 16.59 15.71 -0.27
CA THR A 91 16.93 16.23 -1.60
C THR A 91 18.40 15.94 -1.97
N ASN A 92 19.31 15.79 -0.99
CA ASN A 92 20.70 15.45 -1.25
C ASN A 92 20.85 14.08 -1.90
N TRP A 93 19.98 13.11 -1.53
CA TRP A 93 19.96 11.82 -2.17
C TRP A 93 19.53 11.92 -3.64
N LEU A 94 18.55 12.76 -3.97
CA LEU A 94 18.17 13.04 -5.37
C LEU A 94 19.33 13.67 -6.16
N VAL A 95 20.12 14.54 -5.54
CA VAL A 95 21.32 15.13 -6.18
C VAL A 95 22.35 14.04 -6.47
N LYS A 96 22.60 13.13 -5.50
CA LYS A 96 23.50 11.98 -5.68
C LYS A 96 23.04 11.09 -6.84
N LEU A 97 21.75 10.77 -6.87
CA LEU A 97 21.14 9.96 -7.94
C LEU A 97 21.29 10.64 -9.32
N ARG A 98 21.04 11.95 -9.41
CA ARG A 98 21.20 12.72 -10.67
C ARG A 98 22.65 12.69 -11.16
N LYS A 99 23.62 12.83 -10.26
CA LYS A 99 25.05 12.76 -10.57
C LYS A 99 25.43 11.37 -11.13
N GLU A 100 24.98 10.32 -10.47
CA GLU A 100 25.21 8.93 -10.91
C GLU A 100 24.63 8.67 -12.31
N LEU A 101 23.42 9.14 -12.56
CA LEU A 101 22.75 9.01 -13.85
C LEU A 101 23.29 10.00 -14.91
N LYS A 102 24.33 10.78 -14.59
CA LYS A 102 24.93 11.79 -15.48
C LYS A 102 23.93 12.80 -16.04
N ILE A 103 22.92 13.17 -15.24
CA ILE A 103 21.89 14.12 -15.61
C ILE A 103 22.46 15.54 -15.53
N THR A 104 22.47 16.25 -16.67
CA THR A 104 23.03 17.61 -16.79
C THR A 104 22.02 18.73 -16.52
N GLN A 105 20.72 18.44 -16.58
CA GLN A 105 19.67 19.43 -16.31
C GLN A 105 19.72 19.89 -14.84
N PRO A 106 19.36 21.16 -14.55
CA PRO A 106 19.35 21.70 -13.20
C PRO A 106 18.50 20.89 -12.22
N PRO A 107 18.86 20.79 -10.93
CA PRO A 107 18.13 20.01 -9.92
C PRO A 107 16.65 20.40 -9.78
N GLY A 108 16.28 21.62 -10.06
CA GLY A 108 14.88 22.10 -10.02
C GLY A 108 14.00 21.64 -11.18
N GLN A 109 14.59 21.03 -12.23
CA GLN A 109 13.85 20.57 -13.40
C GLN A 109 13.59 19.08 -13.36
N SER A 110 12.42 18.67 -13.86
CA SER A 110 12.08 17.25 -14.04
C SER A 110 12.79 16.70 -15.27
N VAL A 111 13.28 15.46 -15.15
CA VAL A 111 14.00 14.77 -16.20
C VAL A 111 13.32 13.44 -16.49
N ARG A 112 13.21 13.09 -17.77
CA ARG A 112 12.64 11.82 -18.23
C ARG A 112 13.74 11.00 -18.91
N PHE A 113 13.80 9.72 -18.59
CA PHE A 113 14.72 8.77 -19.23
C PHE A 113 14.14 7.35 -19.18
N SER A 114 14.78 6.44 -19.90
CA SER A 114 14.47 5.00 -19.84
C SER A 114 15.69 4.25 -19.34
N LYS A 115 15.47 3.24 -18.51
CA LYS A 115 16.52 2.33 -18.04
C LYS A 115 15.99 0.91 -18.13
N GLY A 116 16.52 0.13 -19.09
CA GLY A 116 15.90 -1.15 -19.45
C GLY A 116 14.43 -0.96 -19.85
N GLU A 117 13.55 -1.73 -19.26
CA GLU A 117 12.10 -1.64 -19.49
C GLU A 117 11.42 -0.48 -18.73
N TYR A 118 12.11 0.11 -17.74
CA TYR A 118 11.54 1.16 -16.92
C TYR A 118 11.56 2.52 -17.59
N LYS A 119 10.45 3.23 -17.49
CA LYS A 119 10.29 4.65 -17.79
C LYS A 119 10.36 5.41 -16.46
N VAL A 120 11.31 6.31 -16.36
CA VAL A 120 11.60 7.02 -15.10
C VAL A 120 11.42 8.52 -15.29
N VAL A 121 10.75 9.16 -14.34
CA VAL A 121 10.71 10.62 -14.25
C VAL A 121 11.22 11.05 -12.87
N LEU A 122 12.34 11.74 -12.89
CA LEU A 122 12.95 12.31 -11.72
C LEU A 122 12.52 13.76 -11.60
N THR A 123 11.76 14.07 -10.56
CA THR A 123 11.36 15.44 -10.20
C THR A 123 12.26 15.99 -9.09
N PRO A 124 12.13 17.25 -8.69
CA PRO A 124 12.84 17.78 -7.52
C PRO A 124 12.48 17.12 -6.18
N LYS A 125 11.36 16.40 -6.10
CA LYS A 125 10.83 15.87 -4.84
C LYS A 125 10.62 14.36 -4.83
N VAL A 126 10.29 13.77 -5.97
CA VAL A 126 9.88 12.36 -6.07
C VAL A 126 10.38 11.73 -7.37
N ILE A 127 10.42 10.40 -7.37
CA ILE A 127 10.78 9.59 -8.52
C ILE A 127 9.55 8.80 -8.94
N TYR A 128 9.16 8.93 -10.19
CA TYR A 128 8.14 8.10 -10.81
C TYR A 128 8.80 7.00 -11.61
N VAL A 129 8.32 5.78 -11.45
CA VAL A 129 8.80 4.61 -12.20
C VAL A 129 7.60 3.82 -12.72
N SER A 130 7.62 3.44 -13.98
CA SER A 130 6.61 2.57 -14.58
C SER A 130 7.23 1.82 -15.77
N ARG A 131 6.72 0.64 -16.08
CA ARG A 131 7.00 -0.02 -17.36
C ARG A 131 6.12 0.53 -18.49
N ASN A 132 4.98 1.12 -18.13
CA ASN A 132 4.01 1.68 -19.09
C ASN A 132 4.15 3.21 -19.19
N ALA A 133 4.60 3.70 -20.36
CA ALA A 133 4.80 5.12 -20.61
C ALA A 133 3.50 5.93 -20.57
N GLN A 134 2.36 5.34 -20.99
CA GLN A 134 1.06 6.01 -20.98
C GLN A 134 0.58 6.24 -19.54
N HIS A 135 0.64 5.21 -18.69
CA HIS A 135 0.26 5.32 -17.28
C HIS A 135 1.14 6.32 -16.54
N LEU A 136 2.44 6.36 -16.84
CA LEU A 136 3.35 7.36 -16.30
C LEU A 136 2.96 8.79 -16.73
N ASN A 137 2.59 8.99 -17.99
CA ASN A 137 2.14 10.29 -18.48
C ASN A 137 0.83 10.73 -17.82
N ASP A 138 -0.11 9.81 -17.61
CA ASP A 138 -1.38 10.09 -16.93
C ASP A 138 -1.13 10.50 -15.46
N ALA A 139 -0.22 9.80 -14.77
CA ALA A 139 0.20 10.15 -13.40
C ALA A 139 0.83 11.54 -13.31
N LEU A 140 1.66 11.91 -14.30
CA LEU A 140 2.30 13.23 -14.33
C LEU A 140 1.33 14.39 -14.62
N LYS A 141 0.28 14.13 -15.39
CA LYS A 141 -0.80 15.09 -15.62
C LYS A 141 -1.65 15.30 -14.36
N GLY A 142 -1.64 14.32 -13.46
CA GLY A 142 -2.46 14.31 -12.28
C GLY A 142 -3.95 14.03 -12.56
N SER A 143 -4.75 13.99 -11.49
CA SER A 143 -6.18 13.67 -11.60
C SER A 143 -7.01 14.79 -12.23
N GLY A 144 -6.56 16.03 -12.15
CA GLY A 144 -7.35 17.20 -12.54
C GLY A 144 -8.69 17.32 -11.80
N GLY A 145 -8.85 16.63 -10.66
CA GLY A 145 -10.05 16.62 -9.83
C GLY A 145 -10.09 15.43 -8.86
N GLU A 146 -11.25 15.20 -8.23
CA GLU A 146 -11.43 14.14 -7.25
C GLU A 146 -11.24 12.74 -7.87
N VAL A 147 -10.38 11.94 -7.27
CA VAL A 147 -10.16 10.53 -7.65
C VAL A 147 -11.29 9.70 -7.06
N SER A 148 -12.07 9.03 -7.92
CA SER A 148 -13.25 8.26 -7.48
C SER A 148 -12.90 7.17 -6.45
N LEU A 149 -11.72 6.55 -6.61
CA LEU A 149 -11.21 5.53 -5.69
C LEU A 149 -11.01 6.09 -4.28
N LEU A 150 -10.62 7.35 -4.13
CA LEU A 150 -10.32 8.00 -2.84
C LEU A 150 -11.50 8.80 -2.25
N LYS A 151 -12.61 8.87 -2.95
CA LYS A 151 -13.78 9.62 -2.48
C LYS A 151 -14.25 9.09 -1.13
N ARG A 152 -14.31 9.98 -0.12
CA ARG A 152 -14.68 9.65 1.27
C ARG A 152 -13.75 8.66 1.99
N VAL A 153 -12.60 8.30 1.40
CA VAL A 153 -11.60 7.48 2.10
C VAL A 153 -10.93 8.32 3.19
N LYS A 154 -10.85 7.77 4.39
CA LYS A 154 -10.09 8.34 5.50
C LYS A 154 -9.14 7.27 6.01
N PHE A 155 -7.86 7.52 5.89
CA PHE A 155 -6.85 6.66 6.47
C PHE A 155 -6.61 7.03 7.94
N PRO A 156 -6.32 6.05 8.81
CA PRO A 156 -5.88 6.31 10.17
C PRO A 156 -4.62 7.18 10.16
N LYS A 157 -4.55 8.18 11.07
CA LYS A 157 -3.41 9.11 11.12
C LYS A 157 -2.08 8.42 11.34
N ASP A 158 -2.10 7.32 12.10
CA ASP A 158 -0.89 6.57 12.49
C ASP A 158 -0.65 5.34 11.60
N SER A 159 -1.37 5.19 10.48
CA SER A 159 -1.13 4.10 9.54
C SER A 159 0.25 4.23 8.88
N TYR A 160 0.90 3.09 8.68
CA TYR A 160 2.12 2.98 7.89
C TYR A 160 1.88 2.27 6.55
N LEU A 161 0.76 1.56 6.42
CA LEU A 161 0.32 0.92 5.18
C LEU A 161 -1.15 1.24 4.96
N ASP A 162 -1.47 1.77 3.80
CA ASP A 162 -2.83 2.03 3.35
C ASP A 162 -3.05 1.45 1.96
N ILE A 163 -4.11 0.68 1.79
CA ILE A 163 -4.50 0.08 0.53
C ILE A 163 -5.94 0.45 0.24
N VAL A 164 -6.21 0.88 -0.99
CA VAL A 164 -7.57 1.09 -1.50
C VAL A 164 -7.70 0.34 -2.80
N MET A 165 -8.75 -0.45 -2.93
CA MET A 165 -9.05 -1.19 -4.15
C MET A 165 -10.53 -1.11 -4.48
N ASP A 166 -10.84 -1.05 -5.76
CA ASP A 166 -12.19 -1.28 -6.24
C ASP A 166 -12.56 -2.79 -6.13
N GLU A 167 -13.55 -3.24 -6.82
CA GLU A 167 -14.02 -4.63 -6.77
C GLU A 167 -12.98 -5.71 -7.17
N GLN A 168 -11.76 -5.32 -7.62
CA GLN A 168 -10.66 -6.27 -7.92
C GLN A 168 -10.14 -7.02 -6.70
N PHE A 169 -10.34 -6.49 -5.49
CA PHE A 169 -9.88 -7.18 -4.29
C PHE A 169 -10.42 -8.62 -4.18
N ARG A 170 -11.49 -8.95 -4.92
CA ARG A 170 -12.05 -10.32 -5.00
C ARG A 170 -11.05 -11.32 -5.58
N GLU A 171 -10.25 -10.87 -6.55
CA GLU A 171 -9.23 -11.70 -7.19
C GLU A 171 -8.01 -11.95 -6.26
N MET A 172 -7.85 -11.11 -5.25
CA MET A 172 -6.77 -11.26 -4.25
C MET A 172 -7.15 -12.16 -3.07
N LEU A 173 -8.43 -12.13 -2.69
CA LEU A 173 -8.92 -12.93 -1.59
C LEU A 173 -9.31 -14.32 -2.12
N ASP A 174 -8.33 -15.21 -2.23
CA ASP A 174 -8.57 -16.64 -2.52
C ASP A 174 -9.16 -17.33 -1.28
N LEU A 175 -10.31 -16.82 -0.83
CA LEU A 175 -11.07 -17.38 0.27
C LEU A 175 -12.28 -18.13 -0.28
N PRO A 176 -12.59 -19.32 0.23
CA PRO A 176 -13.70 -20.17 -0.26
C PRO A 176 -15.09 -19.51 -0.30
N PHE A 177 -15.25 -18.37 0.36
CA PHE A 177 -16.52 -17.60 0.41
C PHE A 177 -16.37 -16.17 -0.08
N ALA A 178 -15.20 -15.82 -0.65
CA ALA A 178 -14.93 -14.44 -1.08
C ALA A 178 -16.02 -13.93 -2.01
N ASP A 179 -16.45 -14.74 -2.96
CA ASP A 179 -17.48 -14.37 -3.94
C ASP A 179 -18.83 -14.03 -3.31
N SER A 180 -19.28 -14.81 -2.33
CA SER A 180 -20.57 -14.56 -1.68
C SER A 180 -20.54 -13.35 -0.77
N LEU A 181 -19.41 -13.13 -0.09
CA LEU A 181 -19.23 -12.00 0.81
C LEU A 181 -18.96 -10.69 0.05
N THR A 182 -18.19 -10.77 -1.01
CA THR A 182 -17.65 -9.58 -1.69
C THR A 182 -18.45 -9.07 -2.86
N LYS A 183 -19.45 -9.85 -3.36
CA LYS A 183 -20.31 -9.44 -4.49
C LYS A 183 -20.95 -8.07 -4.31
N ASP A 184 -21.28 -7.72 -3.07
CA ASP A 184 -21.94 -6.48 -2.68
C ASP A 184 -20.98 -5.34 -2.34
N VAL A 185 -19.67 -5.61 -2.33
CA VAL A 185 -18.66 -4.62 -2.05
C VAL A 185 -18.24 -3.89 -3.31
N LYS A 186 -18.22 -2.57 -3.23
CA LYS A 186 -17.79 -1.67 -4.29
C LYS A 186 -16.30 -1.34 -4.15
N ARG A 187 -15.81 -1.20 -2.91
CA ARG A 187 -14.45 -0.81 -2.60
C ARG A 187 -14.03 -1.35 -1.25
N LEU A 188 -12.78 -1.76 -1.15
CA LEU A 188 -12.10 -2.12 0.08
C LEU A 188 -11.04 -1.07 0.39
N CYS A 189 -11.05 -0.57 1.64
CA CYS A 189 -9.93 0.16 2.21
C CYS A 189 -9.34 -0.69 3.32
N PHE A 190 -8.03 -0.82 3.33
CA PHE A 190 -7.27 -1.58 4.31
C PHE A 190 -6.16 -0.69 4.86
N SER A 191 -5.95 -0.71 6.17
CA SER A 191 -4.84 0.02 6.79
C SER A 191 -4.19 -0.78 7.91
N LEU A 192 -2.87 -0.63 8.03
CA LEU A 192 -2.10 -1.10 9.17
C LEU A 192 -1.53 0.10 9.92
N SER A 193 -1.71 0.09 11.23
CA SER A 193 -1.14 1.10 12.13
C SER A 193 -0.61 0.43 13.39
N GLU A 194 0.38 1.03 14.04
CA GLU A 194 0.96 0.49 15.28
C GLU A 194 1.28 1.60 16.28
N PRO A 195 0.27 2.29 16.84
CA PRO A 195 0.50 3.31 17.86
C PRO A 195 1.00 2.71 19.19
N LYS A 196 0.55 1.51 19.55
CA LYS A 196 0.98 0.69 20.71
C LYS A 196 0.89 -0.81 20.40
N GLN A 197 -0.09 -1.20 19.60
CA GLN A 197 -0.37 -2.55 19.16
C GLN A 197 -0.67 -2.47 17.65
N CYS A 198 -0.35 -3.52 16.92
CA CYS A 198 -0.67 -3.56 15.50
C CYS A 198 -2.19 -3.63 15.31
N LEU A 199 -2.74 -2.60 14.70
CA LEU A 199 -4.16 -2.48 14.37
C LEU A 199 -4.36 -2.76 12.90
N VAL A 200 -5.35 -3.57 12.59
CA VAL A 200 -5.82 -3.87 11.24
C VAL A 200 -7.19 -3.25 11.07
N ASP A 201 -7.30 -2.29 10.16
CA ASP A 201 -8.56 -1.64 9.81
C ASP A 201 -8.96 -2.02 8.39
N MET A 202 -10.14 -2.62 8.23
CA MET A 202 -10.74 -2.90 6.93
C MET A 202 -12.08 -2.20 6.82
N ASN A 203 -12.27 -1.42 5.76
CA ASN A 203 -13.52 -0.73 5.48
C ASN A 203 -14.07 -1.20 4.14
N PHE A 204 -15.27 -1.74 4.16
CA PHE A 204 -16.00 -2.21 2.98
C PHE A 204 -17.07 -1.19 2.61
N ASP A 205 -16.87 -0.45 1.53
CA ASP A 205 -17.93 0.37 0.94
C ASP A 205 -18.83 -0.55 0.12
N LEU A 206 -20.12 -0.53 0.43
CA LEU A 206 -21.11 -1.41 -0.19
C LEU A 206 -21.78 -0.75 -1.39
N LYS A 207 -22.27 -1.58 -2.30
CA LYS A 207 -23.20 -1.16 -3.37
C LYS A 207 -24.50 -0.68 -2.75
N ALA A 208 -25.19 0.24 -3.44
CA ALA A 208 -26.44 0.82 -2.94
C ALA A 208 -27.56 -0.23 -2.71
N SER A 209 -27.49 -1.38 -3.39
CA SER A 209 -28.42 -2.49 -3.24
C SER A 209 -28.17 -3.38 -2.03
N ALA A 210 -27.01 -3.24 -1.37
CA ALA A 210 -26.62 -4.09 -0.26
C ALA A 210 -27.16 -3.55 1.07
N ASP A 211 -27.54 -4.47 1.98
CA ASP A 211 -27.90 -4.13 3.36
C ASP A 211 -26.66 -4.25 4.27
N PRO A 212 -26.17 -3.12 4.84
CA PRO A 212 -24.98 -3.12 5.67
C PRO A 212 -25.07 -4.01 6.91
N LYS A 213 -26.27 -4.10 7.52
CA LYS A 213 -26.48 -4.95 8.72
C LYS A 213 -26.35 -6.43 8.37
N THR A 214 -26.96 -6.85 7.27
CA THR A 214 -26.85 -8.22 6.78
C THR A 214 -25.41 -8.55 6.40
N PHE A 215 -24.72 -7.65 5.71
CA PHE A 215 -23.30 -7.81 5.36
C PHE A 215 -22.43 -7.93 6.62
N ALA A 216 -22.57 -7.04 7.61
CA ALA A 216 -21.84 -7.09 8.87
C ALA A 216 -22.04 -8.41 9.62
N LYS A 217 -23.29 -8.93 9.65
CA LYS A 217 -23.59 -10.22 10.26
C LYS A 217 -22.92 -11.40 9.52
N GLN A 218 -22.91 -11.38 8.19
CA GLN A 218 -22.22 -12.37 7.38
C GLN A 218 -20.70 -12.29 7.61
N THR A 219 -20.13 -11.10 7.56
CA THR A 219 -18.70 -10.84 7.85
C THR A 219 -18.31 -11.40 9.22
N SER A 220 -19.07 -11.08 10.28
CA SER A 220 -18.80 -11.60 11.63
C SER A 220 -18.85 -13.12 11.69
N ARG A 221 -19.74 -13.77 10.95
CA ARG A 221 -19.83 -15.24 10.88
C ARG A 221 -18.61 -15.84 10.16
N THR A 222 -18.22 -15.24 9.03
CA THR A 222 -17.05 -15.65 8.25
C THR A 222 -15.78 -15.52 9.07
N LEU A 223 -15.59 -14.39 9.73
CA LEU A 223 -14.44 -14.16 10.62
C LEU A 223 -14.37 -15.20 11.73
N ARG A 224 -15.50 -15.48 12.39
CA ARG A 224 -15.58 -16.51 13.43
C ARG A 224 -15.21 -17.89 12.87
N TRP A 225 -15.67 -18.23 11.67
CA TRP A 225 -15.32 -19.49 11.03
C TRP A 225 -13.81 -19.57 10.71
N LEU A 226 -13.23 -18.52 10.14
CA LEU A 226 -11.81 -18.44 9.88
C LEU A 226 -10.97 -18.62 11.15
N SER A 227 -11.41 -18.08 12.29
CA SER A 227 -10.71 -18.25 13.55
C SER A 227 -10.61 -19.68 14.05
N PHE A 228 -11.49 -20.58 13.59
CA PHE A 228 -11.45 -22.02 13.90
C PHE A 228 -10.65 -22.84 12.89
N THR A 229 -10.59 -22.37 11.63
CA THR A 229 -9.95 -23.14 10.54
C THR A 229 -8.48 -22.81 10.38
N ASP A 230 -8.08 -21.59 10.74
CA ASP A 230 -6.70 -21.14 10.68
C ASP A 230 -6.30 -20.44 11.98
N PRO A 231 -5.45 -21.09 12.82
CA PRO A 231 -5.01 -20.52 14.09
C PRO A 231 -4.29 -19.19 13.97
N SER A 232 -3.60 -18.92 12.85
CA SER A 232 -2.90 -17.65 12.61
C SER A 232 -3.87 -16.46 12.53
N TRP A 233 -5.08 -16.68 11.98
CA TRP A 233 -6.17 -15.70 11.99
C TRP A 233 -6.89 -15.61 13.33
N GLY A 234 -6.81 -16.65 14.15
CA GLY A 234 -7.50 -16.70 15.43
C GLY A 234 -7.19 -15.54 16.36
N GLU A 235 -5.98 -15.02 16.34
CA GLU A 235 -5.58 -13.85 17.15
C GLU A 235 -6.25 -12.56 16.68
N ILE A 236 -6.16 -12.24 15.39
CA ILE A 236 -6.79 -11.05 14.81
C ILE A 236 -8.29 -11.08 15.08
N LEU A 237 -8.88 -12.26 14.90
CA LEU A 237 -10.33 -12.43 14.90
C LEU A 237 -10.93 -12.52 16.30
N LYS A 238 -10.15 -12.84 17.35
CA LYS A 238 -10.59 -12.75 18.75
C LYS A 238 -10.87 -11.31 19.16
N SER A 239 -10.09 -10.37 18.65
CA SER A 239 -10.24 -8.93 18.92
C SER A 239 -11.13 -8.20 17.89
N ALA A 240 -11.51 -8.88 16.80
CA ALA A 240 -12.19 -8.24 15.69
C ALA A 240 -13.57 -7.68 16.09
N ARG A 241 -13.78 -6.41 15.81
CA ARG A 241 -15.05 -5.71 15.93
C ARG A 241 -15.59 -5.43 14.54
N VAL A 242 -16.87 -5.68 14.35
CA VAL A 242 -17.56 -5.41 13.09
C VAL A 242 -18.67 -4.43 13.34
N ASP A 243 -18.53 -3.23 12.78
CA ASP A 243 -19.50 -2.16 12.88
C ASP A 243 -20.08 -1.84 11.49
N SER A 244 -21.32 -1.36 11.46
CA SER A 244 -21.96 -0.96 10.20
C SER A 244 -22.58 0.42 10.31
N SER A 245 -22.39 1.24 9.28
CA SER A 245 -22.98 2.55 9.15
C SER A 245 -23.36 2.84 7.71
N GLU A 246 -24.55 3.42 7.46
CA GLU A 246 -25.07 3.77 6.14
C GLU A 246 -24.76 2.71 5.05
N GLN A 247 -23.70 2.91 4.25
CA GLN A 247 -23.25 2.04 3.17
C GLN A 247 -21.83 1.50 3.40
N CYS A 248 -21.38 1.48 4.66
CA CYS A 248 -20.05 1.03 5.03
C CYS A 248 -20.11 -0.01 6.14
N VAL A 249 -19.27 -1.04 6.04
CA VAL A 249 -19.00 -1.98 7.13
C VAL A 249 -17.51 -1.91 7.45
N MET A 250 -17.22 -1.68 8.72
CA MET A 250 -15.85 -1.58 9.25
C MET A 250 -15.52 -2.81 10.08
N VAL A 251 -14.35 -3.37 9.84
CA VAL A 251 -13.77 -4.44 10.64
C VAL A 251 -12.48 -3.93 11.23
N GLN A 252 -12.36 -3.95 12.54
CA GLN A 252 -11.14 -3.60 13.26
C GLN A 252 -10.66 -4.81 14.04
N GLY A 253 -9.39 -5.17 13.85
CA GLY A 253 -8.72 -6.25 14.57
C GLY A 253 -7.40 -5.78 15.15
N GLN A 254 -6.88 -6.58 16.08
CA GLN A 254 -5.57 -6.35 16.69
C GLN A 254 -4.70 -7.59 16.47
N ILE A 255 -3.43 -7.35 16.19
CA ILE A 255 -2.41 -8.38 16.17
C ILE A 255 -1.58 -8.17 17.44
N GLU A 256 -1.62 -9.15 18.34
CA GLU A 256 -0.84 -9.09 19.58
C GLU A 256 0.61 -9.46 19.27
N SER A 257 1.54 -8.60 19.67
CA SER A 257 2.97 -8.91 19.66
C SER A 257 3.39 -9.35 21.06
N THR A 258 3.92 -10.54 21.18
CA THR A 258 4.45 -11.08 22.44
C THR A 258 5.94 -10.81 22.54
N GLY A 259 6.32 -9.78 23.29
CA GLY A 259 7.72 -9.40 23.46
C GLY A 259 8.34 -8.89 22.17
N ASN A 260 9.45 -9.50 21.72
CA ASN A 260 10.16 -9.14 20.50
C ASN A 260 9.74 -9.98 19.27
N GLU A 261 8.81 -10.89 19.42
CA GLU A 261 8.40 -11.79 18.35
C GLU A 261 7.20 -11.20 17.60
N VAL A 262 7.28 -11.28 16.27
CA VAL A 262 6.20 -10.89 15.37
C VAL A 262 5.19 -12.03 15.31
N SER A 263 3.92 -11.72 15.46
CA SER A 263 2.84 -12.70 15.43
C SER A 263 2.80 -13.47 14.09
N PRO A 264 2.58 -14.79 14.09
CA PRO A 264 2.29 -15.55 12.87
C PRO A 264 1.16 -14.97 12.04
N ALA A 265 0.16 -14.37 12.66
CA ALA A 265 -0.93 -13.69 11.99
C ALA A 265 -0.47 -12.51 11.11
N TYR A 266 0.58 -11.80 11.52
CA TYR A 266 1.14 -10.73 10.73
C TYR A 266 1.84 -11.26 9.46
N TYR A 267 2.58 -12.35 9.58
CA TYR A 267 3.20 -13.01 8.42
C TYR A 267 2.16 -13.49 7.42
N SER A 268 1.10 -14.17 7.89
CA SER A 268 -0.02 -14.61 7.03
C SER A 268 -0.69 -13.42 6.32
N LEU A 269 -0.82 -12.29 7.01
CA LEU A 269 -1.36 -11.08 6.41
C LEU A 269 -0.47 -10.54 5.30
N LEU A 270 0.86 -10.47 5.50
CA LEU A 270 1.82 -10.04 4.48
C LEU A 270 1.85 -11.01 3.29
N GLU A 271 1.75 -12.31 3.53
CA GLU A 271 1.68 -13.32 2.47
C GLU A 271 0.45 -13.09 1.58
N ILE A 272 -0.72 -12.85 2.17
CA ILE A 272 -1.94 -12.57 1.41
C ILE A 272 -1.84 -11.25 0.63
N LEU A 273 -1.34 -10.19 1.26
CA LEU A 273 -1.29 -8.86 0.63
C LEU A 273 -0.19 -8.73 -0.42
N PHE A 274 0.94 -9.41 -0.23
CA PHE A 274 2.16 -9.16 -1.01
C PHE A 274 2.79 -10.42 -1.59
N GLY A 275 2.29 -11.60 -1.26
CA GLY A 275 2.88 -12.87 -1.67
C GLY A 275 4.26 -13.13 -1.04
N VAL A 276 4.60 -12.47 0.05
CA VAL A 276 5.90 -12.62 0.73
C VAL A 276 5.80 -13.65 1.84
N SER A 277 6.69 -14.65 1.83
CA SER A 277 6.74 -15.71 2.82
C SER A 277 8.10 -15.73 3.51
N ASP A 278 8.11 -16.00 4.82
CA ASP A 278 9.35 -16.13 5.61
C ASP A 278 10.07 -17.48 5.35
N LYS A 279 9.55 -18.32 4.42
CA LYS A 279 10.08 -19.64 4.14
C LYS A 279 11.36 -19.66 3.29
N GLU A 280 11.85 -18.50 2.85
CA GLU A 280 13.05 -18.39 1.99
C GLU A 280 14.30 -17.84 2.72
N HIS A 281 14.30 -17.85 4.06
CA HIS A 281 15.48 -17.38 4.83
C HIS A 281 15.91 -18.35 5.92
#